data_77a2459d34279cc2c422e09befbc5cf1
#
_entry.id   77a2459d34279cc2c422e09befbc5cf1
#
_cell.length_a   1.000
_cell.length_b   1.000
_cell.length_c   1.000
_cell.angle_alpha   90.00
_cell.angle_beta   90.00
_cell.angle_gamma   90.00
#
_symmetry.space_group_name_H-M   'P 1'
#
loop_
_entity.id
_entity.type
_entity.pdbx_description
1 polymer ?
#
loop_
_entity_poly.entity_id
_entity_poly.type
_entity_poly.pdbx_seq_one_letter_code
_entity_poly.pdbx_strand_id
1 'polypeptide(L)'
;MIGAELRKLLGLPTAWVGLVLGLIAAPALVFVNAPALRRQADAGRLLDTADLGYHNLGIGLLGALILGVVTVSSEYTSTGDDAPGARQMTSTLLAMPSRHRLLAAKGVALTLVVAAQGTLTAAATVWLTGLVMPGLAPPFSPVRVGAAVLYWVLLALLAYAITLIFRNGIITLTLFIANSAVVSVSYLLTKLTPLAAYLPDIVGAHMFLRSHPDAVTIPPLTAGLVMTTWVAALLAVALFVFHRRAA
;
A
#
# COMPACT_ATOMS: atom_id res chain seq x y z
N MET A 1 -15.51 -18.75 -3.31
CA MET A 1 -15.15 -17.84 -2.21
C MET A 1 -14.35 -16.64 -2.71
N ILE A 2 -13.10 -16.80 -3.12
CA ILE A 2 -12.25 -15.69 -3.60
C ILE A 2 -12.92 -14.87 -4.71
N GLY A 3 -13.51 -15.53 -5.73
CA GLY A 3 -14.22 -14.84 -6.81
C GLY A 3 -15.44 -14.02 -6.35
N ALA A 4 -16.12 -14.42 -5.28
CA ALA A 4 -17.21 -13.65 -4.68
C ALA A 4 -16.65 -12.39 -3.99
N GLU A 5 -15.55 -12.52 -3.24
CA GLU A 5 -14.90 -11.37 -2.58
C GLU A 5 -14.29 -10.39 -3.59
N LEU A 6 -13.73 -10.89 -4.70
CA LEU A 6 -13.27 -10.06 -5.81
C LEU A 6 -14.42 -9.25 -6.44
N ARG A 7 -15.54 -9.91 -6.75
CA ARG A 7 -16.73 -9.21 -7.30
C ARG A 7 -17.28 -8.18 -6.31
N LYS A 8 -17.29 -8.51 -5.02
CA LYS A 8 -17.71 -7.62 -3.96
C LYS A 8 -16.81 -6.39 -3.88
N LEU A 9 -15.49 -6.59 -3.84
CA LEU A 9 -14.52 -5.49 -3.77
C LEU A 9 -14.62 -4.58 -5.01
N LEU A 10 -14.66 -5.17 -6.21
CA LEU A 10 -14.76 -4.42 -7.46
C LEU A 10 -16.15 -3.79 -7.67
N GLY A 11 -17.17 -4.24 -6.98
CA GLY A 11 -18.52 -3.64 -6.97
C GLY A 11 -18.65 -2.41 -6.07
N LEU A 12 -17.65 -2.12 -5.21
CA LEU A 12 -17.70 -0.97 -4.31
C LEU A 12 -17.22 0.31 -5.00
N PRO A 13 -18.02 1.40 -5.04
CA PRO A 13 -17.57 2.68 -5.62
C PRO A 13 -16.29 3.23 -4.96
N THR A 14 -16.14 3.07 -3.65
CA THR A 14 -14.97 3.49 -2.89
C THR A 14 -13.70 2.71 -3.26
N ALA A 15 -13.81 1.44 -3.68
CA ALA A 15 -12.67 0.67 -4.16
C ALA A 15 -12.16 1.24 -5.50
N TRP A 16 -13.04 1.74 -6.36
CA TRP A 16 -12.63 2.41 -7.61
C TRP A 16 -11.85 3.69 -7.36
N VAL A 17 -12.12 4.44 -6.29
CA VAL A 17 -11.28 5.58 -5.88
C VAL A 17 -9.85 5.11 -5.61
N GLY A 18 -9.67 4.04 -4.85
CA GLY A 18 -8.35 3.47 -4.58
C GLY A 18 -7.67 2.93 -5.85
N LEU A 19 -8.43 2.27 -6.74
CA LEU A 19 -7.91 1.76 -8.00
C LEU A 19 -7.45 2.89 -8.93
N VAL A 20 -8.28 3.89 -9.17
CA VAL A 20 -7.98 5.02 -10.06
C VAL A 20 -6.80 5.83 -9.52
N LEU A 21 -6.82 6.15 -8.22
CA LEU A 21 -5.73 6.89 -7.58
C LEU A 21 -4.40 6.12 -7.69
N GLY A 22 -4.39 4.84 -7.36
CA GLY A 22 -3.18 4.02 -7.44
C GLY A 22 -2.68 3.81 -8.86
N LEU A 23 -3.56 3.71 -9.86
CA LEU A 23 -3.16 3.53 -11.27
C LEU A 23 -2.64 4.81 -11.91
N ILE A 24 -3.20 5.98 -11.56
CA ILE A 24 -2.95 7.24 -12.28
C ILE A 24 -1.89 8.10 -11.57
N ALA A 25 -1.88 8.14 -10.23
CA ALA A 25 -1.09 9.14 -9.52
C ALA A 25 0.42 9.02 -9.79
N ALA A 26 0.99 7.83 -9.75
CA ALA A 26 2.43 7.64 -9.97
C ALA A 26 2.85 7.94 -11.43
N PRO A 27 2.17 7.43 -12.48
CA PRO A 27 2.43 7.83 -13.85
C PRO A 27 2.25 9.32 -14.11
N ALA A 28 1.23 9.96 -13.53
CA ALA A 28 1.01 11.40 -13.68
C ALA A 28 2.17 12.22 -13.10
N LEU A 29 2.72 11.82 -11.96
CA LEU A 29 3.87 12.49 -11.36
C LEU A 29 5.11 12.46 -12.25
N VAL A 30 5.26 11.49 -13.16
CA VAL A 30 6.37 11.50 -14.13
C VAL A 30 6.31 12.77 -14.96
N PHE A 31 5.14 13.13 -15.50
CA PHE A 31 4.96 14.34 -16.31
C PHE A 31 5.12 15.63 -15.50
N VAL A 32 4.62 15.65 -14.27
CA VAL A 32 4.72 16.82 -13.38
C VAL A 32 6.17 17.10 -12.98
N ASN A 33 6.94 16.05 -12.65
CA ASN A 33 8.31 16.18 -12.14
C ASN A 33 9.36 16.32 -13.25
N ALA A 34 9.09 15.79 -14.46
CA ALA A 34 10.06 15.74 -15.54
C ALA A 34 10.65 17.11 -15.92
N PRO A 35 9.89 18.23 -16.05
CA PRO A 35 10.47 19.51 -16.41
C PRO A 35 11.46 20.05 -15.38
N ALA A 36 11.19 19.82 -14.09
CA ALA A 36 12.07 20.23 -13.01
C ALA A 36 13.34 19.38 -12.97
N LEU A 37 13.21 18.06 -13.12
CA LEU A 37 14.33 17.11 -13.13
C LEU A 37 15.25 17.33 -14.34
N ARG A 38 14.70 17.60 -15.52
CA ARG A 38 15.49 17.95 -16.71
C ARG A 38 16.31 19.22 -16.49
N ARG A 39 15.70 20.29 -15.96
CA ARG A 39 16.42 21.55 -15.65
C ARG A 39 17.53 21.32 -14.64
N GLN A 40 17.34 20.44 -13.66
CA GLN A 40 18.40 20.09 -12.70
C GLN A 40 19.52 19.29 -13.37
N ALA A 41 19.19 18.38 -14.29
CA ALA A 41 20.18 17.61 -15.05
C ALA A 41 21.01 18.53 -15.97
N ASP A 42 20.36 19.43 -16.71
CA ASP A 42 21.01 20.40 -17.60
C ASP A 42 21.96 21.37 -16.84
N ALA A 43 21.59 21.68 -15.59
CA ALA A 43 22.39 22.49 -14.68
C ALA A 43 23.50 21.69 -13.94
N GLY A 44 23.66 20.39 -14.21
CA GLY A 44 24.61 19.51 -13.53
C GLY A 44 24.33 19.30 -12.03
N ARG A 45 23.12 19.57 -11.59
CA ARG A 45 22.68 19.48 -10.18
C ARG A 45 21.97 18.18 -9.83
N LEU A 46 21.65 17.36 -10.82
CA LEU A 46 21.00 16.06 -10.59
C LEU A 46 22.06 15.05 -10.16
N LEU A 47 22.18 14.81 -8.86
CA LEU A 47 23.22 13.98 -8.27
C LEU A 47 22.96 12.48 -8.36
N ASP A 48 21.68 12.07 -8.36
CA ASP A 48 21.32 10.65 -8.37
C ASP A 48 20.14 10.38 -9.30
N THR A 49 20.38 9.52 -10.28
CA THR A 49 19.37 9.07 -11.26
C THR A 49 18.90 7.65 -11.00
N ALA A 50 19.48 6.95 -10.01
CA ALA A 50 19.24 5.52 -9.79
C ALA A 50 17.78 5.19 -9.45
N ASP A 51 17.06 6.15 -8.86
CA ASP A 51 15.67 5.97 -8.41
C ASP A 51 14.67 6.83 -9.18
N LEU A 52 15.09 7.44 -10.32
CA LEU A 52 14.14 8.16 -11.18
C LEU A 52 12.99 7.25 -11.61
N GLY A 53 11.75 7.75 -11.44
CA GLY A 53 10.53 6.99 -11.68
C GLY A 53 10.11 6.13 -10.49
N TYR A 54 11.03 5.48 -9.80
CA TYR A 54 10.70 4.64 -8.63
C TYR A 54 10.19 5.46 -7.44
N HIS A 55 10.73 6.65 -7.19
CA HIS A 55 10.22 7.56 -6.15
C HIS A 55 8.74 7.91 -6.34
N ASN A 56 8.28 8.03 -7.59
CA ASN A 56 6.88 8.35 -7.88
C ASN A 56 5.92 7.23 -7.44
N LEU A 57 6.41 5.98 -7.29
CA LEU A 57 5.58 4.87 -6.82
C LEU A 57 5.06 5.07 -5.39
N GLY A 58 5.74 5.91 -4.60
CA GLY A 58 5.29 6.25 -3.24
C GLY A 58 3.90 6.85 -3.18
N ILE A 59 3.49 7.67 -4.17
CA ILE A 59 2.13 8.25 -4.17
C ILE A 59 1.06 7.20 -4.52
N GLY A 60 1.40 6.22 -5.36
CA GLY A 60 0.48 5.15 -5.73
C GLY A 60 0.11 4.22 -4.57
N LEU A 61 0.93 4.18 -3.51
CA LEU A 61 0.65 3.45 -2.27
C LEU A 61 -0.67 3.86 -1.61
N LEU A 62 -1.11 5.13 -1.80
CA LEU A 62 -2.39 5.60 -1.28
C LEU A 62 -3.56 4.77 -1.82
N GLY A 63 -3.48 4.36 -3.10
CA GLY A 63 -4.49 3.48 -3.69
C GLY A 63 -4.54 2.11 -3.00
N ALA A 64 -3.38 1.50 -2.75
CA ALA A 64 -3.27 0.23 -2.04
C ALA A 64 -3.79 0.32 -0.59
N LEU A 65 -3.48 1.41 0.12
CA LEU A 65 -4.00 1.70 1.46
C LEU A 65 -5.53 1.79 1.47
N ILE A 66 -6.11 2.57 0.55
CA ILE A 66 -7.57 2.71 0.43
C ILE A 66 -8.21 1.35 0.18
N LEU A 67 -7.66 0.53 -0.72
CA LEU A 67 -8.17 -0.82 -0.99
C LEU A 67 -8.12 -1.70 0.25
N GLY A 68 -7.02 -1.68 1.00
CA GLY A 68 -6.87 -2.42 2.26
C GLY A 68 -7.94 -2.03 3.29
N VAL A 69 -8.18 -0.73 3.46
CA VAL A 69 -9.19 -0.20 4.37
C VAL A 69 -10.61 -0.56 3.90
N VAL A 70 -10.92 -0.29 2.63
CA VAL A 70 -12.27 -0.50 2.06
C VAL A 70 -12.70 -1.96 2.11
N THR A 71 -11.77 -2.90 1.89
CA THR A 71 -12.04 -4.35 1.96
C THR A 71 -12.67 -4.78 3.29
N VAL A 72 -12.38 -4.05 4.37
CA VAL A 72 -12.91 -4.32 5.70
C VAL A 72 -14.03 -3.34 6.08
N SER A 73 -13.77 -2.03 5.95
CA SER A 73 -14.66 -0.99 6.47
C SER A 73 -16.03 -1.01 5.82
N SER A 74 -16.12 -1.42 4.54
CA SER A 74 -17.39 -1.57 3.82
C SER A 74 -18.40 -2.52 4.50
N GLU A 75 -17.93 -3.39 5.39
CA GLU A 75 -18.81 -4.32 6.13
C GLU A 75 -19.27 -3.78 7.48
N TYR A 76 -18.63 -2.72 7.97
CA TYR A 76 -18.93 -2.10 9.26
C TYR A 76 -19.61 -0.74 9.13
N THR A 77 -19.67 -0.17 7.92
CA THR A 77 -20.40 1.09 7.69
C THR A 77 -21.90 0.79 7.56
N SER A 78 -22.66 1.10 8.62
CA SER A 78 -24.12 1.14 8.55
C SER A 78 -24.54 2.45 7.89
N THR A 79 -25.11 2.38 6.70
CA THR A 79 -25.72 3.54 6.03
C THR A 79 -27.24 3.52 6.31
N GLY A 80 -27.64 3.84 7.57
CA GLY A 80 -29.04 3.84 8.00
C GLY A 80 -29.62 2.46 8.34
N ASP A 81 -30.65 2.42 9.16
CA ASP A 81 -31.27 1.18 9.67
C ASP A 81 -31.91 0.32 8.56
N ASP A 82 -32.22 0.90 7.40
CA ASP A 82 -32.85 0.23 6.24
C ASP A 82 -31.89 -0.04 5.07
N ALA A 83 -30.57 0.28 5.19
CA ALA A 83 -29.64 0.09 4.09
C ALA A 83 -29.22 -1.39 3.95
N PRO A 84 -29.15 -1.93 2.71
CA PRO A 84 -28.79 -3.33 2.46
C PRO A 84 -27.44 -3.77 3.04
N GLY A 85 -26.58 -2.80 3.44
CA GLY A 85 -25.26 -3.05 4.02
C GLY A 85 -25.21 -3.27 5.53
N ALA A 86 -26.23 -2.84 6.28
CA ALA A 86 -26.22 -2.84 7.75
C ALA A 86 -26.10 -4.24 8.40
N ARG A 87 -26.33 -5.30 7.64
CA ARG A 87 -26.25 -6.70 8.10
C ARG A 87 -25.36 -7.59 7.25
N GLN A 88 -24.50 -7.01 6.39
CA GLN A 88 -23.67 -7.82 5.48
C GLN A 88 -22.74 -8.77 6.22
N MET A 89 -22.16 -8.34 7.33
CA MET A 89 -21.28 -9.20 8.13
C MET A 89 -22.07 -10.37 8.74
N THR A 90 -23.28 -10.11 9.26
CA THR A 90 -24.12 -11.14 9.86
C THR A 90 -24.62 -12.14 8.80
N SER A 91 -25.08 -11.68 7.65
CA SER A 91 -25.52 -12.55 6.56
C SER A 91 -24.37 -13.36 5.95
N THR A 92 -23.18 -12.78 5.84
CA THR A 92 -21.98 -13.47 5.36
C THR A 92 -21.52 -14.54 6.35
N LEU A 93 -21.61 -14.29 7.67
CA LEU A 93 -21.27 -15.27 8.70
C LEU A 93 -22.29 -16.39 8.81
N LEU A 94 -23.58 -16.11 8.54
CA LEU A 94 -24.62 -17.15 8.45
C LEU A 94 -24.40 -18.07 7.25
N ALA A 95 -23.93 -17.52 6.11
CA ALA A 95 -23.60 -18.30 4.92
C ALA A 95 -22.26 -19.05 5.03
N MET A 96 -21.35 -18.57 5.89
CA MET A 96 -20.02 -19.14 6.08
C MET A 96 -19.63 -19.15 7.57
N PRO A 97 -19.82 -20.27 8.27
CA PRO A 97 -19.51 -20.38 9.70
C PRO A 97 -17.99 -20.31 10.02
N SER A 98 -17.12 -20.50 9.03
CA SER A 98 -15.66 -20.45 9.25
C SER A 98 -15.09 -19.04 9.02
N ARG A 99 -15.02 -18.25 10.08
CA ARG A 99 -14.54 -16.83 10.08
C ARG A 99 -13.15 -16.64 9.52
N HIS A 100 -12.22 -17.55 9.83
CA HIS A 100 -10.85 -17.49 9.32
C HIS A 100 -10.77 -17.68 7.80
N ARG A 101 -11.63 -18.54 7.22
CA ARG A 101 -11.70 -18.72 5.77
C ARG A 101 -12.22 -17.48 5.05
N LEU A 102 -13.17 -16.79 5.65
CA LEU A 102 -13.69 -15.52 5.12
C LEU A 102 -12.59 -14.45 5.09
N LEU A 103 -11.90 -14.24 6.22
CA LEU A 103 -10.82 -13.26 6.31
C LEU A 103 -9.65 -13.61 5.36
N ALA A 104 -9.30 -14.89 5.25
CA ALA A 104 -8.29 -15.33 4.30
C ALA A 104 -8.72 -15.07 2.85
N ALA A 105 -9.98 -15.36 2.49
CA ALA A 105 -10.49 -15.11 1.14
C ALA A 105 -10.47 -13.61 0.77
N LYS A 106 -10.78 -12.73 1.75
CA LYS A 106 -10.67 -11.27 1.58
C LYS A 106 -9.23 -10.82 1.40
N GLY A 107 -8.33 -11.31 2.25
CA GLY A 107 -6.89 -11.00 2.14
C GLY A 107 -6.33 -11.43 0.79
N VAL A 108 -6.69 -12.62 0.30
CA VAL A 108 -6.25 -13.11 -1.02
C VAL A 108 -6.86 -12.26 -2.14
N ALA A 109 -8.15 -11.92 -2.08
CA ALA A 109 -8.78 -11.05 -3.08
C ALA A 109 -8.10 -9.66 -3.14
N LEU A 110 -7.84 -9.06 -1.98
CA LEU A 110 -7.10 -7.80 -1.86
C LEU A 110 -5.69 -7.92 -2.47
N THR A 111 -4.96 -8.97 -2.12
CA THR A 111 -3.60 -9.25 -2.65
C THR A 111 -3.60 -9.31 -4.17
N LEU A 112 -4.55 -10.01 -4.78
CA LEU A 112 -4.65 -10.15 -6.23
C LEU A 112 -4.92 -8.79 -6.91
N VAL A 113 -5.85 -8.01 -6.36
CA VAL A 113 -6.22 -6.69 -6.92
C VAL A 113 -5.04 -5.72 -6.80
N VAL A 114 -4.41 -5.64 -5.62
CA VAL A 114 -3.28 -4.73 -5.39
C VAL A 114 -2.04 -5.16 -6.18
N ALA A 115 -1.78 -6.47 -6.31
CA ALA A 115 -0.67 -6.96 -7.12
C ALA A 115 -0.87 -6.61 -8.59
N ALA A 116 -2.07 -6.79 -9.15
CA ALA A 116 -2.39 -6.39 -10.52
C ALA A 116 -2.24 -4.87 -10.70
N GLN A 117 -2.84 -4.07 -9.81
CA GLN A 117 -2.73 -2.61 -9.81
C GLN A 117 -1.26 -2.17 -9.73
N GLY A 118 -0.51 -2.67 -8.74
CA GLY A 118 0.89 -2.30 -8.53
C GLY A 118 1.78 -2.65 -9.71
N THR A 119 1.56 -3.83 -10.33
CA THR A 119 2.32 -4.26 -11.51
C THR A 119 2.07 -3.32 -12.69
N LEU A 120 0.81 -3.01 -12.97
CA LEU A 120 0.45 -2.09 -14.06
C LEU A 120 1.02 -0.69 -13.81
N THR A 121 0.86 -0.17 -12.60
CA THR A 121 1.33 1.16 -12.25
C THR A 121 2.86 1.25 -12.27
N ALA A 122 3.56 0.30 -11.65
CA ALA A 122 5.02 0.33 -11.60
C ALA A 122 5.63 0.17 -12.99
N ALA A 123 5.11 -0.76 -13.79
CA ALA A 123 5.58 -0.94 -15.17
C ALA A 123 5.33 0.31 -16.01
N ALA A 124 4.13 0.89 -15.95
CA ALA A 124 3.77 2.12 -16.66
C ALA A 124 4.64 3.31 -16.22
N THR A 125 4.83 3.50 -14.91
CA THR A 125 5.62 4.62 -14.36
C THR A 125 7.08 4.54 -14.80
N VAL A 126 7.72 3.37 -14.69
CA VAL A 126 9.13 3.20 -15.08
C VAL A 126 9.28 3.33 -16.60
N TRP A 127 8.36 2.75 -17.38
CA TRP A 127 8.36 2.88 -18.84
C TRP A 127 8.19 4.34 -19.30
N LEU A 128 7.21 5.05 -18.74
CA LEU A 128 7.00 6.48 -19.02
C LEU A 128 8.20 7.34 -18.62
N THR A 129 8.87 7.02 -17.52
CA THR A 129 10.09 7.70 -17.10
C THR A 129 11.17 7.58 -18.17
N GLY A 130 11.36 6.38 -18.76
CA GLY A 130 12.29 6.16 -19.86
C GLY A 130 11.93 6.95 -21.13
N LEU A 131 10.64 7.06 -21.45
CA LEU A 131 10.19 7.86 -22.62
C LEU A 131 10.34 9.37 -22.40
N VAL A 132 9.97 9.84 -21.21
CA VAL A 132 9.94 11.27 -20.89
C VAL A 132 11.33 11.79 -20.56
N MET A 133 12.23 10.98 -20.01
CA MET A 133 13.59 11.38 -19.61
C MET A 133 14.64 10.43 -20.23
N PRO A 134 14.81 10.43 -21.56
CA PRO A 134 15.79 9.56 -22.22
C PRO A 134 17.21 9.90 -21.76
N GLY A 135 18.01 8.87 -21.50
CA GLY A 135 19.40 9.02 -21.03
C GLY A 135 19.55 9.31 -19.54
N LEU A 136 18.48 9.68 -18.81
CA LEU A 136 18.51 9.90 -17.37
C LEU A 136 17.84 8.76 -16.60
N ALA A 137 16.84 8.10 -17.19
CA ALA A 137 16.12 7.03 -16.54
C ALA A 137 17.00 5.80 -16.30
N PRO A 138 16.92 5.17 -15.11
CA PRO A 138 17.63 3.93 -14.85
C PRO A 138 17.08 2.80 -15.76
N PRO A 139 17.89 1.75 -16.04
CA PRO A 139 17.44 0.61 -16.79
C PRO A 139 16.27 -0.09 -16.08
N PHE A 140 15.33 -0.61 -16.87
CA PHE A 140 14.18 -1.36 -16.33
C PHE A 140 14.68 -2.58 -15.54
N SER A 141 14.20 -2.71 -14.31
CA SER A 141 14.56 -3.82 -13.41
C SER A 141 13.30 -4.55 -12.95
N PRO A 142 13.02 -5.77 -13.48
CA PRO A 142 11.87 -6.57 -13.05
C PRO A 142 11.90 -6.88 -11.55
N VAL A 143 13.08 -7.09 -10.98
CA VAL A 143 13.27 -7.38 -9.55
C VAL A 143 12.82 -6.18 -8.71
N ARG A 144 13.20 -4.96 -9.10
CA ARG A 144 12.78 -3.74 -8.37
C ARG A 144 11.28 -3.48 -8.51
N VAL A 145 10.73 -3.71 -9.71
CA VAL A 145 9.28 -3.62 -9.91
C VAL A 145 8.56 -4.64 -9.04
N GLY A 146 9.02 -5.89 -9.02
CA GLY A 146 8.46 -6.93 -8.16
C GLY A 146 8.54 -6.59 -6.68
N ALA A 147 9.66 -6.00 -6.22
CA ALA A 147 9.83 -5.55 -4.84
C ALA A 147 8.88 -4.40 -4.49
N ALA A 148 8.68 -3.43 -5.39
CA ALA A 148 7.70 -2.36 -5.21
C ALA A 148 6.26 -2.89 -5.13
N VAL A 149 5.90 -3.83 -6.01
CA VAL A 149 4.58 -4.49 -5.99
C VAL A 149 4.37 -5.27 -4.69
N LEU A 150 5.39 -6.02 -4.24
CA LEU A 150 5.34 -6.73 -2.97
C LEU A 150 5.13 -5.76 -1.80
N TYR A 151 5.83 -4.64 -1.80
CA TYR A 151 5.63 -3.61 -0.77
C TYR A 151 4.19 -3.07 -0.79
N TRP A 152 3.61 -2.80 -1.96
CA TRP A 152 2.22 -2.34 -2.06
C TRP A 152 1.24 -3.37 -1.48
N VAL A 153 1.43 -4.65 -1.79
CA VAL A 153 0.62 -5.74 -1.25
C VAL A 153 0.75 -5.81 0.28
N LEU A 154 1.97 -5.77 0.79
CA LEU A 154 2.22 -5.84 2.24
C LEU A 154 1.62 -4.64 2.96
N LEU A 155 1.70 -3.43 2.38
CA LEU A 155 1.11 -2.23 2.96
C LEU A 155 -0.43 -2.29 2.95
N ALA A 156 -1.04 -2.78 1.88
CA ALA A 156 -2.48 -3.00 1.83
C ALA A 156 -2.95 -4.03 2.87
N LEU A 157 -2.19 -5.11 3.06
CA LEU A 157 -2.47 -6.11 4.10
C LEU A 157 -2.26 -5.55 5.51
N LEU A 158 -1.30 -4.64 5.69
CA LEU A 158 -1.12 -3.90 6.94
C LEU A 158 -2.36 -3.05 7.26
N ALA A 159 -2.82 -2.26 6.29
CA ALA A 159 -4.03 -1.44 6.42
C ALA A 159 -5.27 -2.32 6.67
N TYR A 160 -5.38 -3.44 5.97
CA TYR A 160 -6.41 -4.45 6.19
C TYR A 160 -6.42 -4.97 7.63
N ALA A 161 -5.25 -5.36 8.17
CA ALA A 161 -5.11 -5.87 9.54
C ALA A 161 -5.48 -4.81 10.58
N ILE A 162 -4.99 -3.58 10.43
CA ILE A 162 -5.31 -2.46 11.32
C ILE A 162 -6.82 -2.17 11.29
N THR A 163 -7.43 -2.15 10.11
CA THR A 163 -8.88 -1.90 9.99
C THR A 163 -9.70 -3.01 10.64
N LEU A 164 -9.26 -4.27 10.57
CA LEU A 164 -9.89 -5.38 11.29
C LEU A 164 -9.84 -5.21 12.81
N ILE A 165 -8.72 -4.71 13.34
CA ILE A 165 -8.54 -4.47 14.79
C ILE A 165 -9.48 -3.38 15.27
N PHE A 166 -9.53 -2.25 14.58
CA PHE A 166 -10.32 -1.08 14.97
C PHE A 166 -11.78 -1.14 14.49
N ARG A 167 -12.09 -1.97 13.49
CA ARG A 167 -13.41 -2.04 12.82
C ARG A 167 -13.90 -0.67 12.29
N ASN A 168 -12.97 0.23 12.05
CA ASN A 168 -13.24 1.60 11.62
C ASN A 168 -12.18 2.03 10.59
N GLY A 169 -12.62 2.27 9.35
CA GLY A 169 -11.73 2.69 8.27
C GLY A 169 -11.18 4.10 8.47
N ILE A 170 -11.94 4.99 9.13
CA ILE A 170 -11.51 6.38 9.38
C ILE A 170 -10.28 6.39 10.27
N ILE A 171 -10.27 5.61 11.36
CA ILE A 171 -9.12 5.51 12.28
C ILE A 171 -7.88 5.05 11.52
N THR A 172 -8.02 4.01 10.69
CA THR A 172 -6.89 3.49 9.91
C THR A 172 -6.36 4.52 8.92
N LEU A 173 -7.23 5.17 8.14
CA LEU A 173 -6.82 6.21 7.20
C LEU A 173 -6.18 7.39 7.91
N THR A 174 -6.76 7.85 9.03
CA THR A 174 -6.20 8.95 9.82
C THR A 174 -4.80 8.60 10.32
N LEU A 175 -4.57 7.36 10.78
CA LEU A 175 -3.25 6.92 11.24
C LEU A 175 -2.20 7.03 10.12
N PHE A 176 -2.53 6.52 8.92
CA PHE A 176 -1.61 6.58 7.78
C PHE A 176 -1.42 8.01 7.24
N ILE A 177 -2.49 8.79 7.15
CA ILE A 177 -2.42 10.18 6.71
C ILE A 177 -1.62 11.02 7.71
N ALA A 178 -1.88 10.88 9.00
CA ALA A 178 -1.15 11.60 10.05
C ALA A 178 0.36 11.28 10.01
N ASN A 179 0.71 10.01 9.72
CA ASN A 179 2.13 9.64 9.55
C ASN A 179 2.76 10.23 8.29
N SER A 180 1.98 10.54 7.25
CA SER A 180 2.50 10.95 5.94
C SER A 180 2.31 12.43 5.62
N ALA A 181 1.52 13.19 6.40
CA ALA A 181 0.94 14.47 5.98
C ALA A 181 1.93 15.64 5.83
N VAL A 182 2.96 15.73 6.67
CA VAL A 182 3.90 16.89 6.63
C VAL A 182 5.35 16.41 6.64
N VAL A 183 5.70 15.65 7.66
CA VAL A 183 6.95 14.89 7.76
C VAL A 183 6.57 13.56 8.37
N SER A 184 6.98 12.44 7.76
CA SER A 184 6.70 11.13 8.32
C SER A 184 7.13 11.09 9.79
N VAL A 185 6.19 10.79 10.69
CA VAL A 185 6.49 10.65 12.13
C VAL A 185 7.56 9.58 12.32
N SER A 186 7.50 8.53 11.54
CA SER A 186 8.51 7.47 11.53
C SER A 186 9.89 8.02 11.15
N TYR A 187 9.97 8.92 10.15
CA TYR A 187 11.22 9.57 9.77
C TYR A 187 11.78 10.46 10.88
N LEU A 188 10.93 11.20 11.58
CA LEU A 188 11.38 11.98 12.74
C LEU A 188 11.93 11.07 13.85
N LEU A 189 11.32 9.92 14.06
CA LEU A 189 11.79 8.92 15.03
C LEU A 189 13.17 8.35 14.66
N THR A 190 13.54 8.27 13.36
CA THR A 190 14.90 7.83 12.97
C THR A 190 15.98 8.78 13.44
N LYS A 191 15.65 10.06 13.69
CA LYS A 191 16.58 11.03 14.29
C LYS A 191 16.82 10.82 15.78
N LEU A 192 15.89 10.12 16.44
CA LEU A 192 15.97 9.79 17.87
C LEU A 192 16.54 8.39 18.11
N THR A 193 16.21 7.43 17.26
CA THR A 193 16.65 6.03 17.40
C THR A 193 16.80 5.33 16.05
N PRO A 194 17.91 4.62 15.82
CA PRO A 194 18.11 3.79 14.61
C PRO A 194 17.05 2.68 14.44
N LEU A 195 16.40 2.24 15.54
CA LEU A 195 15.35 1.23 15.48
C LEU A 195 14.12 1.69 14.69
N ALA A 196 13.89 3.00 14.58
CA ALA A 196 12.79 3.54 13.80
C ALA A 196 12.92 3.29 12.29
N ALA A 197 14.13 3.00 11.79
CA ALA A 197 14.33 2.59 10.39
C ALA A 197 13.62 1.27 10.04
N TYR A 198 13.26 0.46 11.04
CA TYR A 198 12.53 -0.79 10.86
C TYR A 198 11.00 -0.62 10.92
N LEU A 199 10.48 0.60 11.00
CA LEU A 199 9.05 0.86 10.91
C LEU A 199 8.54 0.58 9.48
N PRO A 200 7.28 0.13 9.32
CA PRO A 200 6.76 -0.38 8.05
C PRO A 200 6.87 0.57 6.86
N ASP A 201 6.66 1.87 7.08
CA ASP A 201 6.71 2.89 6.05
C ASP A 201 8.15 3.16 5.56
N ILE A 202 9.12 3.14 6.46
CA ILE A 202 10.53 3.37 6.14
C ILE A 202 11.12 2.10 5.53
N VAL A 203 11.03 0.97 6.23
CA VAL A 203 11.63 -0.28 5.79
C VAL A 203 11.06 -0.73 4.44
N GLY A 204 9.79 -0.44 4.16
CA GLY A 204 9.18 -0.77 2.88
C GLY A 204 9.81 -0.06 1.69
N ALA A 205 10.24 1.20 1.85
CA ALA A 205 10.96 1.93 0.81
C ALA A 205 12.31 1.29 0.47
N HIS A 206 13.02 0.72 1.45
CA HIS A 206 14.29 0.00 1.25
C HIS A 206 14.16 -1.26 0.39
N MET A 207 12.95 -1.77 0.15
CA MET A 207 12.76 -2.93 -0.72
C MET A 207 13.08 -2.65 -2.18
N PHE A 208 12.85 -1.41 -2.67
CA PHE A 208 12.95 -1.09 -4.09
C PHE A 208 13.71 0.21 -4.41
N LEU A 209 13.86 1.14 -3.48
CA LEU A 209 14.70 2.32 -3.64
C LEU A 209 16.16 1.98 -3.31
N ARG A 210 17.08 2.69 -3.93
CA ARG A 210 18.54 2.57 -3.71
C ARG A 210 19.08 3.71 -2.87
N SER A 211 18.49 4.89 -3.02
CA SER A 211 18.89 6.11 -2.32
C SER A 211 17.91 6.37 -1.18
N HIS A 212 18.42 6.44 0.02
CA HIS A 212 17.62 6.68 1.22
C HIS A 212 18.21 7.87 2.00
N PRO A 213 17.35 8.76 2.51
CA PRO A 213 17.78 9.88 3.35
C PRO A 213 18.20 9.42 4.75
N ASP A 214 18.03 8.15 5.07
CA ASP A 214 18.27 7.57 6.38
C ASP A 214 19.74 7.23 6.60
N ALA A 215 20.17 7.32 7.86
CA ALA A 215 21.53 6.94 8.26
C ALA A 215 21.76 5.41 8.22
N VAL A 216 20.68 4.61 8.17
CA VAL A 216 20.73 3.15 8.21
C VAL A 216 20.39 2.59 6.84
N THR A 217 21.32 1.87 6.22
CA THR A 217 21.06 1.14 4.97
C THR A 217 20.60 -0.28 5.28
N ILE A 218 19.39 -0.63 4.88
CA ILE A 218 18.83 -1.97 5.07
C ILE A 218 18.82 -2.69 3.72
N PRO A 219 19.42 -3.89 3.61
CA PRO A 219 19.36 -4.67 2.38
C PRO A 219 17.90 -4.97 1.96
N PRO A 220 17.56 -4.96 0.66
CA PRO A 220 16.18 -5.14 0.18
C PRO A 220 15.51 -6.43 0.69
N LEU A 221 16.23 -7.54 0.75
CA LEU A 221 15.71 -8.80 1.28
C LEU A 221 15.35 -8.70 2.76
N THR A 222 16.25 -8.11 3.57
CA THR A 222 16.01 -7.88 5.00
C THR A 222 14.81 -6.95 5.19
N ALA A 223 14.71 -5.90 4.39
CA ALA A 223 13.56 -4.99 4.41
C ALA A 223 12.24 -5.73 4.14
N GLY A 224 12.21 -6.60 3.13
CA GLY A 224 11.06 -7.43 2.81
C GLY A 224 10.68 -8.40 3.94
N LEU A 225 11.66 -9.03 4.59
CA LEU A 225 11.42 -9.91 5.73
C LEU A 225 10.85 -9.16 6.94
N VAL A 226 11.41 -7.99 7.27
CA VAL A 226 10.89 -7.15 8.36
C VAL A 226 9.47 -6.70 8.08
N MET A 227 9.19 -6.22 6.86
CA MET A 227 7.84 -5.81 6.47
C MET A 227 6.84 -6.97 6.53
N THR A 228 7.25 -8.15 6.07
CA THR A 228 6.42 -9.38 6.16
C THR A 228 6.14 -9.76 7.61
N THR A 229 7.13 -9.61 8.49
CA THR A 229 6.97 -9.87 9.93
C THR A 229 5.96 -8.92 10.57
N TRP A 230 6.00 -7.62 10.25
CA TRP A 230 5.01 -6.65 10.70
C TRP A 230 3.60 -7.03 10.27
N VAL A 231 3.42 -7.38 8.98
CA VAL A 231 2.12 -7.78 8.45
C VAL A 231 1.63 -9.06 9.13
N ALA A 232 2.48 -10.08 9.25
CA ALA A 232 2.12 -11.35 9.90
C ALA A 232 1.72 -11.13 11.38
N ALA A 233 2.48 -10.33 12.12
CA ALA A 233 2.18 -10.02 13.52
C ALA A 233 0.84 -9.30 13.66
N LEU A 234 0.58 -8.26 12.85
CA LEU A 234 -0.69 -7.53 12.92
C LEU A 234 -1.88 -8.36 12.43
N LEU A 235 -1.71 -9.22 11.43
CA LEU A 235 -2.76 -10.17 11.02
C LEU A 235 -3.06 -11.18 12.13
N ALA A 236 -2.05 -11.69 12.83
CA ALA A 236 -2.25 -12.59 13.97
C ALA A 236 -3.04 -11.90 15.09
N VAL A 237 -2.68 -10.65 15.43
CA VAL A 237 -3.41 -9.84 16.41
C VAL A 237 -4.84 -9.58 15.94
N ALA A 238 -5.03 -9.23 14.68
CA ALA A 238 -6.36 -8.98 14.09
C ALA A 238 -7.25 -10.21 14.17
N LEU A 239 -6.72 -11.41 13.83
CA LEU A 239 -7.43 -12.68 13.94
C LEU A 239 -7.81 -12.99 15.40
N PHE A 240 -6.88 -12.80 16.33
CA PHE A 240 -7.13 -13.02 17.75
C PHE A 240 -8.24 -12.10 18.29
N VAL A 241 -8.15 -10.79 18.00
CA VAL A 241 -9.15 -9.81 18.39
C VAL A 241 -10.52 -10.11 17.76
N PHE A 242 -10.51 -10.51 16.48
CA PHE A 242 -11.74 -10.87 15.77
C PHE A 242 -12.44 -12.07 16.40
N HIS A 243 -11.71 -13.10 16.82
CA HIS A 243 -12.26 -14.27 17.50
C HIS A 243 -12.84 -13.93 18.88
N ARG A 244 -12.11 -13.12 19.67
CA ARG A 244 -12.56 -12.76 21.03
C ARG A 244 -13.79 -11.85 21.06
N ARG A 245 -13.90 -10.93 20.11
CA ARG A 245 -15.02 -9.97 20.08
C ARG A 245 -16.30 -10.51 19.45
N ALA A 246 -16.28 -11.70 18.96
CA ALA A 246 -17.41 -12.34 18.31
C ALA A 246 -18.08 -13.41 19.20
N ALA A 247 -17.58 -13.60 20.40
CA ALA A 247 -18.22 -14.33 21.49
C ALA A 247 -18.99 -13.34 22.37
#